data_6e2cb606f6400a2fd5c4691ddc2ad4ad
#
_entry.id   6e2cb606f6400a2fd5c4691ddc2ad4ad
#
_cell.length_a   1.000
_cell.length_b   1.000
_cell.length_c   1.000
_cell.angle_alpha   90.00
_cell.angle_beta   90.00
_cell.angle_gamma   90.00
#
_symmetry.space_group_name_H-M   'P 1'
#
loop_
_entity.id
_entity.type
_entity.pdbx_description
1 polymer ?
#
loop_
_entity_poly.entity_id
_entity_poly.type
_entity_poly.pdbx_seq_one_letter_code
_entity_poly.pdbx_strand_id
1 'polypeptide(L)'
;MEPSGKVLAVCISERKGTMKHPVSEVLLRAGHGIEGDAHAGPWHRQVSPLATESVEPMRAVLPELPAGAFAENILIEGLELKTLPIGTRLRVGGALLEVTQIGKECHKDCAIRQQIGDCVMPREGIFARVLTGGAARPGDPVTVE
;
A
#
# COMPACT_ATOMS: atom_id res chain seq x y z
N MET A 1 13.80 -19.22 7.70
CA MET A 1 13.92 -18.04 6.84
C MET A 1 12.65 -17.22 6.95
N GLU A 2 12.76 -15.97 7.32
CA GLU A 2 11.59 -15.11 7.42
C GLU A 2 11.09 -14.70 6.05
N PRO A 3 9.77 -14.56 5.85
CA PRO A 3 9.24 -14.04 4.59
C PRO A 3 9.80 -12.66 4.28
N SER A 4 10.15 -12.46 3.03
CA SER A 4 10.70 -11.17 2.58
C SER A 4 10.23 -10.86 1.17
N GLY A 5 10.17 -9.58 0.88
CA GLY A 5 9.81 -9.09 -0.44
C GLY A 5 10.60 -7.84 -0.77
N LYS A 6 10.14 -7.15 -1.81
CA LYS A 6 10.81 -5.95 -2.31
C LYS A 6 9.78 -4.89 -2.68
N VAL A 7 10.11 -3.64 -2.40
CA VAL A 7 9.30 -2.49 -2.84
C VAL A 7 9.47 -2.33 -4.35
N LEU A 8 8.36 -2.35 -5.09
CA LEU A 8 8.36 -2.07 -6.53
C LEU A 8 8.10 -0.60 -6.82
N ALA A 9 7.20 0.03 -6.05
CA ALA A 9 6.83 1.42 -6.25
C ALA A 9 6.34 2.03 -4.96
N VAL A 10 6.51 3.34 -4.82
CA VAL A 10 5.95 4.14 -3.73
C VAL A 10 5.12 5.26 -4.35
N CYS A 11 3.91 5.47 -3.81
CA CYS A 11 2.90 6.33 -4.44
C CYS A 11 2.19 7.19 -3.41
N ILE A 12 1.82 8.40 -3.83
CA ILE A 12 1.05 9.34 -3.00
C ILE A 12 -0.04 10.00 -3.82
N SER A 13 -1.02 10.58 -3.13
CA SER A 13 -2.03 11.43 -3.74
C SER A 13 -2.43 12.55 -2.78
N GLU A 14 -2.95 13.63 -3.33
CA GLU A 14 -3.45 14.76 -2.54
C GLU A 14 -4.87 14.52 -2.03
N ARG A 15 -5.62 13.61 -2.67
CA ARG A 15 -7.02 13.33 -2.35
C ARG A 15 -7.24 11.86 -2.08
N LYS A 16 -8.17 11.56 -1.17
CA LYS A 16 -8.67 10.19 -0.93
C LYS A 16 -9.60 9.78 -2.07
N GLY A 17 -9.68 8.46 -2.32
CA GLY A 17 -10.60 7.90 -3.31
C GLY A 17 -10.16 8.08 -4.76
N THR A 18 -8.94 8.53 -4.99
CA THR A 18 -8.36 8.70 -6.33
C THR A 18 -7.14 7.81 -6.48
N MET A 19 -6.73 7.59 -7.73
CA MET A 19 -5.45 6.94 -8.00
C MET A 19 -4.31 7.76 -7.38
N LYS A 20 -3.30 7.05 -6.90
CA LYS A 20 -2.05 7.67 -6.45
C LYS A 20 -1.04 7.64 -7.60
N HIS A 21 -0.02 8.47 -7.51
CA HIS A 21 1.03 8.51 -8.54
C HIS A 21 2.37 8.10 -7.95
N PRO A 22 3.22 7.42 -8.74
CA PRO A 22 4.54 7.00 -8.27
C PRO A 22 5.45 8.19 -8.04
N VAL A 23 6.27 8.07 -6.99
CA VAL A 23 7.32 9.05 -6.67
C VAL A 23 8.62 8.27 -6.42
N SER A 24 9.75 8.98 -6.36
CA SER A 24 11.06 8.35 -6.20
C SER A 24 11.33 7.88 -4.78
N GLU A 25 10.69 8.51 -3.80
CA GLU A 25 10.89 8.21 -2.38
C GLU A 25 9.71 8.72 -1.59
N VAL A 26 9.37 8.04 -0.50
CA VAL A 26 8.42 8.53 0.49
C VAL A 26 9.06 8.57 1.86
N LEU A 27 8.65 9.56 2.68
CA LEU A 27 9.06 9.67 4.08
C LEU A 27 7.90 9.25 4.95
N LEU A 28 8.11 8.20 5.75
CA LEU A 28 7.12 7.71 6.69
C LEU A 28 7.40 8.29 8.07
N ARG A 29 6.35 8.72 8.76
CA ARG A 29 6.46 9.32 10.10
C ARG A 29 5.63 8.52 11.08
N ALA A 30 6.22 8.23 12.24
CA ALA A 30 5.53 7.48 13.30
C ALA A 30 4.23 8.18 13.70
N GLY A 31 3.15 7.40 13.81
CA GLY A 31 1.84 7.90 14.22
C GLY A 31 1.15 8.81 13.20
N HIS A 32 1.66 8.87 11.97
CA HIS A 32 1.13 9.78 10.95
C HIS A 32 0.92 9.08 9.61
N GLY A 33 1.96 8.46 9.04
CA GLY A 33 1.95 7.85 7.72
C GLY A 33 2.97 8.48 6.80
N ILE A 34 2.63 8.60 5.53
CA ILE A 34 3.54 9.15 4.51
C ILE A 34 3.32 10.67 4.39
N GLU A 35 4.39 11.44 4.50
CA GLU A 35 4.32 12.88 4.32
C GLU A 35 3.77 13.24 2.94
N GLY A 36 2.81 14.15 2.91
CA GLY A 36 2.20 14.64 1.68
C GLY A 36 1.11 13.73 1.10
N ASP A 37 0.81 12.60 1.74
CA ASP A 37 -0.23 11.70 1.26
C ASP A 37 -1.57 11.98 1.93
N ALA A 38 -2.66 11.79 1.16
CA ALA A 38 -4.02 12.06 1.62
C ALA A 38 -4.47 11.19 2.80
N HIS A 39 -3.93 9.97 2.92
CA HIS A 39 -4.30 9.04 3.99
C HIS A 39 -3.49 9.24 5.27
N ALA A 40 -2.48 10.10 5.27
CA ALA A 40 -1.70 10.39 6.47
C ALA A 40 -2.60 11.02 7.55
N GLY A 41 -2.37 10.63 8.79
CA GLY A 41 -3.12 11.17 9.93
C GLY A 41 -3.14 10.20 11.11
N PRO A 42 -3.74 10.61 12.25
CA PRO A 42 -3.73 9.80 13.47
C PRO A 42 -4.86 8.75 13.46
N TRP A 43 -4.81 7.81 12.54
CA TRP A 43 -5.79 6.74 12.43
C TRP A 43 -5.12 5.44 11.96
N HIS A 44 -5.92 4.37 11.79
CA HIS A 44 -5.37 3.03 11.51
C HIS A 44 -5.05 2.79 10.02
N ARG A 45 -5.48 3.68 9.12
CA ARG A 45 -5.24 3.55 7.68
C ARG A 45 -4.20 4.55 7.18
N GLN A 46 -3.11 4.67 7.92
CA GLN A 46 -2.06 5.66 7.59
C GLN A 46 -1.33 5.34 6.29
N VAL A 47 -1.11 4.05 6.02
CA VAL A 47 -0.36 3.59 4.85
C VAL A 47 -1.09 2.39 4.25
N SER A 48 -1.11 2.29 2.93
CA SER A 48 -1.72 1.16 2.22
C SER A 48 -0.67 0.38 1.43
N PRO A 49 -0.10 -0.69 2.00
CA PRO A 49 0.70 -1.64 1.23
C PRO A 49 -0.20 -2.54 0.39
N LEU A 50 0.26 -2.92 -0.79
CA LEU A 50 -0.48 -3.84 -1.67
C LEU A 50 0.51 -4.77 -2.38
N ALA A 51 0.18 -6.05 -2.42
CA ALA A 51 0.98 -7.03 -3.14
C ALA A 51 0.77 -6.88 -4.65
N THR A 52 1.85 -6.83 -5.42
CA THR A 52 1.73 -6.78 -6.88
C THR A 52 1.05 -8.04 -7.41
N GLU A 53 1.23 -9.18 -6.75
CA GLU A 53 0.57 -10.43 -7.08
C GLU A 53 -0.96 -10.34 -7.00
N SER A 54 -1.48 -9.48 -6.13
CA SER A 54 -2.92 -9.20 -6.04
C SER A 54 -3.42 -8.36 -7.22
N VAL A 55 -2.56 -7.59 -7.85
CA VAL A 55 -2.90 -6.72 -8.99
C VAL A 55 -2.78 -7.46 -10.33
N GLU A 56 -1.97 -8.50 -10.41
CA GLU A 56 -1.70 -9.20 -11.67
C GLU A 56 -2.95 -9.68 -12.42
N PRO A 57 -4.00 -10.24 -11.75
CA PRO A 57 -5.22 -10.59 -12.48
C PRO A 57 -5.89 -9.41 -13.18
N MET A 58 -5.79 -8.22 -12.59
CA MET A 58 -6.35 -7.00 -13.19
C MET A 58 -5.51 -6.56 -14.39
N ARG A 59 -4.20 -6.74 -14.34
CA ARG A 59 -3.32 -6.41 -15.47
C ARG A 59 -3.50 -7.35 -16.67
N ALA A 60 -4.01 -8.57 -16.44
CA ALA A 60 -4.37 -9.47 -17.52
C ALA A 60 -5.49 -8.89 -18.40
N VAL A 61 -6.37 -8.07 -17.80
CA VAL A 61 -7.47 -7.40 -18.50
C VAL A 61 -7.07 -5.99 -18.93
N LEU A 62 -6.31 -5.29 -18.09
CA LEU A 62 -5.88 -3.91 -18.29
C LEU A 62 -4.35 -3.83 -18.15
N PRO A 63 -3.57 -4.19 -19.20
CA PRO A 63 -2.13 -4.32 -19.10
C PRO A 63 -1.39 -3.04 -18.70
N GLU A 64 -2.01 -1.89 -18.91
CA GLU A 64 -1.37 -0.58 -18.67
C GLU A 64 -1.67 0.01 -17.30
N LEU A 65 -2.22 -0.77 -16.35
CA LEU A 65 -2.48 -0.27 -15.01
C LEU A 65 -1.17 0.19 -14.35
N PRO A 66 -1.07 1.48 -13.97
CA PRO A 66 0.14 1.97 -13.32
C PRO A 66 0.17 1.60 -11.84
N ALA A 67 1.34 1.70 -11.22
CA ALA A 67 1.44 1.68 -9.77
C ALA A 67 0.61 2.84 -9.20
N GLY A 68 -0.07 2.61 -8.07
CA GLY A 68 -0.95 3.61 -7.47
C GLY A 68 -2.39 3.55 -7.99
N ALA A 69 -2.68 2.71 -8.99
CA ALA A 69 -4.01 2.64 -9.62
C ALA A 69 -5.13 2.31 -8.62
N PHE A 70 -4.83 1.57 -7.56
CA PHE A 70 -5.80 1.19 -6.52
C PHE A 70 -5.65 2.03 -5.25
N ALA A 71 -5.01 3.19 -5.36
CA ALA A 71 -4.71 4.09 -4.25
C ALA A 71 -3.77 3.47 -3.21
N GLU A 72 -2.99 2.48 -3.60
CA GLU A 72 -1.97 1.92 -2.72
C GLU A 72 -0.76 2.88 -2.63
N ASN A 73 -0.14 2.91 -1.44
CA ASN A 73 1.06 3.71 -1.21
C ASN A 73 2.34 2.95 -1.55
N ILE A 74 2.39 1.65 -1.25
CA ILE A 74 3.60 0.84 -1.40
C ILE A 74 3.21 -0.45 -2.12
N LEU A 75 3.69 -0.61 -3.33
CA LEU A 75 3.50 -1.83 -4.11
C LEU A 75 4.67 -2.77 -3.84
N ILE A 76 4.38 -3.99 -3.39
CA ILE A 76 5.37 -4.95 -2.89
C ILE A 76 5.25 -6.26 -3.66
N GLU A 77 6.39 -6.86 -4.03
CA GLU A 77 6.42 -8.20 -4.59
C GLU A 77 7.03 -9.19 -3.60
N GLY A 78 6.63 -10.45 -3.70
CA GLY A 78 7.24 -11.54 -2.96
C GLY A 78 6.61 -11.85 -1.61
N LEU A 79 5.58 -11.12 -1.19
CA LEU A 79 4.88 -11.36 0.07
C LEU A 79 3.38 -11.44 -0.17
N GLU A 80 2.73 -12.44 0.42
CA GLU A 80 1.27 -12.52 0.47
C GLU A 80 0.74 -11.66 1.60
N LEU A 81 0.65 -10.35 1.37
CA LEU A 81 0.28 -9.38 2.39
C LEU A 81 -1.09 -9.66 3.00
N LYS A 82 -2.05 -10.09 2.17
CA LYS A 82 -3.44 -10.35 2.61
C LYS A 82 -3.57 -11.49 3.62
N THR A 83 -2.55 -12.34 3.75
CA THR A 83 -2.57 -13.46 4.72
C THR A 83 -1.87 -13.11 6.03
N LEU A 84 -1.27 -11.95 6.14
CA LEU A 84 -0.58 -11.53 7.36
C LEU A 84 -1.61 -11.11 8.42
N PRO A 85 -1.54 -11.66 9.64
CA PRO A 85 -2.48 -11.25 10.69
C PRO A 85 -2.37 -9.76 11.03
N ILE A 86 -3.48 -9.18 11.49
CA ILE A 86 -3.47 -7.83 12.07
C ILE A 86 -2.48 -7.86 13.26
N GLY A 87 -1.67 -6.83 13.36
CA GLY A 87 -0.58 -6.74 14.36
C GLY A 87 0.77 -7.19 13.83
N THR A 88 0.81 -7.80 12.64
CA THR A 88 2.08 -8.16 12.02
C THR A 88 2.90 -6.91 11.75
N ARG A 89 4.19 -6.98 12.05
CA ARG A 89 5.12 -5.89 11.80
C ARG A 89 5.90 -6.13 10.53
N LEU A 90 6.01 -5.09 9.72
CA LEU A 90 6.73 -5.11 8.45
C LEU A 90 7.81 -4.04 8.48
N ARG A 91 9.04 -4.43 8.25
CA ARG A 91 10.11 -3.48 8.02
C ARG A 91 10.15 -3.18 6.53
N VAL A 92 9.96 -1.91 6.19
CA VAL A 92 9.92 -1.44 4.80
C VAL A 92 10.97 -0.35 4.66
N GLY A 93 12.07 -0.64 3.97
CA GLY A 93 13.20 0.29 3.92
C GLY A 93 13.67 0.65 5.33
N GLY A 94 13.66 1.94 5.66
CA GLY A 94 14.04 2.44 6.99
C GLY A 94 12.90 2.52 7.99
N ALA A 95 11.67 2.15 7.60
CA ALA A 95 10.48 2.30 8.44
C ALA A 95 10.00 0.96 8.99
N LEU A 96 9.26 1.01 10.10
CA LEU A 96 8.58 -0.15 10.67
C LEU A 96 7.08 0.13 10.69
N LEU A 97 6.31 -0.77 10.08
CA LEU A 97 4.85 -0.69 9.99
C LEU A 97 4.20 -1.81 10.78
N GLU A 98 2.94 -1.57 11.20
CA GLU A 98 2.10 -2.60 11.81
C GLU A 98 0.80 -2.71 11.03
N VAL A 99 0.44 -3.92 10.60
CA VAL A 99 -0.80 -4.19 9.89
C VAL A 99 -1.99 -3.93 10.81
N THR A 100 -2.91 -3.07 10.38
CA THR A 100 -4.06 -2.65 11.17
C THR A 100 -5.41 -3.10 10.59
N GLN A 101 -5.46 -3.39 9.28
CA GLN A 101 -6.70 -3.78 8.63
C GLN A 101 -6.40 -4.57 7.36
N ILE A 102 -7.23 -5.56 7.08
CA ILE A 102 -7.17 -6.34 5.83
C ILE A 102 -8.50 -6.15 5.12
N GLY A 103 -8.44 -5.72 3.85
CA GLY A 103 -9.62 -5.38 3.07
C GLY A 103 -10.29 -4.10 3.55
N LYS A 104 -11.28 -3.64 2.82
CA LYS A 104 -12.08 -2.47 3.22
C LYS A 104 -13.41 -2.47 2.50
N GLU A 105 -14.39 -1.75 3.09
CA GLU A 105 -15.60 -1.40 2.38
C GLU A 105 -15.27 -0.33 1.34
N CYS A 106 -15.79 -0.50 0.13
CA CYS A 106 -15.55 0.42 -0.97
C CYS A 106 -16.86 1.07 -1.40
N HIS A 107 -16.87 2.40 -1.51
CA HIS A 107 -18.02 3.12 -2.05
C HIS A 107 -18.14 2.82 -3.55
N LYS A 108 -19.39 2.60 -4.00
CA LYS A 108 -19.66 2.29 -5.41
C LYS A 108 -19.19 3.38 -6.37
N ASP A 109 -19.10 4.61 -5.89
CA ASP A 109 -18.82 5.79 -6.71
C ASP A 109 -17.39 6.31 -6.56
N CYS A 110 -16.44 5.52 -6.03
CA CYS A 110 -15.06 6.00 -5.97
C CYS A 110 -14.46 6.11 -7.38
N ALA A 111 -13.58 7.09 -7.56
CA ALA A 111 -12.99 7.38 -8.87
C ALA A 111 -12.26 6.18 -9.46
N ILE A 112 -11.59 5.39 -8.63
CA ILE A 112 -10.85 4.19 -9.07
C ILE A 112 -11.81 3.18 -9.70
N ARG A 113 -12.92 2.89 -9.02
CA ARG A 113 -13.89 1.91 -9.51
C ARG A 113 -14.56 2.38 -10.79
N GLN A 114 -14.82 3.68 -10.91
CA GLN A 114 -15.39 4.26 -12.13
C GLN A 114 -14.44 4.17 -13.31
N GLN A 115 -13.13 4.35 -13.09
CA GLN A 115 -12.13 4.31 -14.16
C GLN A 115 -11.75 2.90 -14.56
N ILE A 116 -11.65 1.98 -13.62
CA ILE A 116 -11.14 0.62 -13.84
C ILE A 116 -12.26 -0.40 -13.92
N GLY A 117 -13.40 -0.13 -13.28
CA GLY A 117 -14.55 -1.03 -13.22
C GLY A 117 -14.52 -2.01 -12.07
N ASP A 118 -13.39 -2.17 -11.39
CA ASP A 118 -13.23 -3.06 -10.24
C ASP A 118 -12.09 -2.54 -9.37
N CYS A 119 -11.97 -3.11 -8.17
CA CYS A 119 -10.90 -2.75 -7.25
C CYS A 119 -10.53 -3.96 -6.38
N VAL A 120 -9.23 -4.21 -6.23
CA VAL A 120 -8.75 -5.32 -5.39
C VAL A 120 -8.74 -4.97 -3.91
N MET A 121 -8.80 -3.69 -3.55
CA MET A 121 -8.67 -3.23 -2.16
C MET A 121 -9.70 -3.82 -1.20
N PRO A 122 -10.99 -3.99 -1.56
CA PRO A 122 -11.95 -4.58 -0.63
C PRO A 122 -11.60 -6.01 -0.21
N ARG A 123 -10.90 -6.77 -1.07
CA ARG A 123 -10.57 -8.17 -0.82
C ARG A 123 -9.14 -8.36 -0.35
N GLU A 124 -8.20 -7.65 -0.91
CA GLU A 124 -6.77 -7.95 -0.80
C GLU A 124 -5.92 -6.77 -0.35
N GLY A 125 -6.50 -5.57 -0.25
CA GLY A 125 -5.78 -4.42 0.25
C GLY A 125 -5.50 -4.56 1.74
N ILE A 126 -4.36 -4.07 2.18
CA ILE A 126 -4.06 -3.98 3.60
C ILE A 126 -3.76 -2.54 3.98
N PHE A 127 -3.91 -2.26 5.26
CA PHE A 127 -3.59 -0.96 5.83
C PHE A 127 -2.67 -1.15 7.01
N ALA A 128 -1.82 -0.17 7.24
CA ALA A 128 -0.85 -0.20 8.32
C ALA A 128 -0.69 1.18 8.94
N ARG A 129 -0.18 1.19 10.15
CA ARG A 129 0.28 2.42 10.81
C ARG A 129 1.80 2.39 10.91
N VAL A 130 2.41 3.56 10.99
CA VAL A 130 3.86 3.67 11.11
C VAL A 130 4.24 3.65 12.58
N LEU A 131 5.05 2.67 12.97
CA LEU A 131 5.59 2.58 14.34
C LEU A 131 6.92 3.31 14.45
N THR A 132 7.78 3.16 13.44
CA THR A 132 9.07 3.85 13.38
C THR A 132 9.19 4.48 12.02
N GLY A 133 9.49 5.77 11.97
CA GLY A 133 9.64 6.52 10.73
C GLY A 133 10.92 6.19 9.99
N GLY A 134 10.91 6.47 8.70
CA GLY A 134 12.06 6.29 7.82
C GLY A 134 11.68 6.50 6.37
N ALA A 135 12.65 6.40 5.48
CA ALA A 135 12.43 6.54 4.04
C ALA A 135 12.23 5.17 3.40
N ALA A 136 11.39 5.13 2.37
CA ALA A 136 11.20 3.94 1.54
C ALA A 136 11.28 4.33 0.05
N ARG A 137 11.92 3.48 -0.73
CA ARG A 137 12.15 3.69 -2.18
C ARG A 137 11.93 2.38 -2.92
N PRO A 138 11.65 2.44 -4.24
CA PRO A 138 11.66 1.24 -5.07
C PRO A 138 13.00 0.50 -4.92
N GLY A 139 12.94 -0.81 -4.77
CA GLY A 139 14.12 -1.65 -4.56
C GLY A 139 14.42 -1.97 -3.11
N ASP A 140 13.83 -1.25 -2.17
CA ASP A 140 14.08 -1.50 -0.75
C ASP A 140 13.53 -2.86 -0.31
N PRO A 141 14.18 -3.52 0.65
CA PRO A 141 13.68 -4.80 1.16
C PRO A 141 12.46 -4.59 2.04
N VAL A 142 11.58 -5.60 2.06
CA VAL A 142 10.44 -5.69 2.96
C VAL A 142 10.55 -7.01 3.70
N THR A 143 10.57 -6.96 5.03
CA THR A 143 10.69 -8.17 5.85
C THR A 143 9.59 -8.20 6.90
N VAL A 144 9.09 -9.41 7.20
CA VAL A 144 8.15 -9.64 8.31
C VAL A 144 8.98 -9.81 9.58
N GLU A 145 8.62 -9.10 10.62
CA GLU A 145 9.30 -9.22 11.92
C GLU A 145 8.48 -9.96 12.94
#